data_cd2efcd778109f372358227831c119b8
#
_entry.id   cd2efcd778109f372358227831c119b8
#
_cell.length_a   1.000
_cell.length_b   1.000
_cell.length_c   1.000
_cell.angle_alpha   90.00
_cell.angle_beta   90.00
_cell.angle_gamma   90.00
#
_symmetry.space_group_name_H-M   'P 1'
#
loop_
_entity.id
_entity.type
_entity.pdbx_description
1 polymer ?
#
loop_
_entity_poly.entity_id
_entity_poly.type
_entity_poly.pdbx_seq_one_letter_code
_entity_poly.pdbx_strand_id
1 'polypeptide(L)'
;MAFFLKKSTLKGRTYLSIVESYYSPQKHGGAHRTYKSLASVETWKAKGIDDPIAYFQKEVDELNKNNKNKNSLKISDHSPELYLGYFPFISMMNKMDIKKYVDYFNLHNSFEFDLYELLSSLIYARLVNPCSKHRTFHEVLPQLRDGVHFSYDQLLDGLEFIGNDYGKFIEIFNEQTKKFYDINTSKTYFDCSNFYFEIDREDDFRRKGPSKENRKDPIVGLGLLLDANQIPIGMELFPGNESEKPILRNVIKKLKDKNQITGKTIHVADKGLNCAQNIAFSKENGDGYLFSKSVKSLPEKEKTWVLLDNDDWKDVRSRDGTLLYRYKSCVEKFPYTFEIDGKKKTLCFTEKRLVTYNPKLASKKKYEIAKQIEKARNLCYSQAKRSEYGDLGKYVDFIDEDGEKAKASINESMIEKELKFTGYNMLVTSEKDMDDIDIYNTYHNLWRIEESFRIMKSDLDARPVFLQKENSIKGHFLICYLAVLLERIFQFKILDNQYSTHQIMKFIRSFKVVKGESKYINVTPSSEFIKEFEKITNLPLTNYYLTERQIRQIFNYKI
;
A
#
# COMPACT_ATOMS: atom_id res chain seq x y z
N MET A 1 7.39 47.78 0.70
CA MET A 1 7.71 48.72 1.80
C MET A 1 9.01 49.43 1.43
N ALA A 2 9.15 50.70 1.70
CA ALA A 2 10.37 51.46 1.39
C ALA A 2 10.80 52.24 2.64
N PHE A 3 12.10 52.31 2.86
CA PHE A 3 12.68 53.09 3.93
C PHE A 3 13.16 54.45 3.37
N PHE A 4 13.05 55.50 4.16
CA PHE A 4 13.59 56.80 3.82
C PHE A 4 14.09 57.55 5.06
N LEU A 5 15.08 58.41 4.87
CA LEU A 5 15.61 59.24 5.94
C LEU A 5 14.74 60.49 6.12
N LYS A 6 14.08 60.57 7.27
CA LYS A 6 13.28 61.76 7.65
C LYS A 6 14.11 62.73 8.46
N LYS A 7 14.05 64.03 8.08
CA LYS A 7 14.66 65.10 8.80
C LYS A 7 13.57 65.94 9.49
N SER A 8 13.76 66.26 10.76
CA SER A 8 12.83 67.07 11.52
C SER A 8 13.62 68.11 12.31
N THR A 9 13.24 69.39 12.20
CA THR A 9 13.91 70.46 12.91
C THR A 9 13.11 70.85 14.16
N LEU A 10 13.76 70.76 15.33
CA LEU A 10 13.18 71.18 16.60
C LEU A 10 14.15 72.06 17.36
N LYS A 11 13.71 73.27 17.77
CA LYS A 11 14.52 74.26 18.50
C LYS A 11 15.87 74.51 17.85
N GLY A 12 15.90 74.73 16.51
CA GLY A 12 17.11 75.01 15.73
C GLY A 12 18.05 73.81 15.50
N ARG A 13 17.76 72.65 15.96
CA ARG A 13 18.55 71.41 15.74
C ARG A 13 17.84 70.49 14.78
N THR A 14 18.59 69.79 13.89
CA THR A 14 18.05 68.83 12.92
C THR A 14 18.20 67.38 13.44
N TYR A 15 17.09 66.71 13.70
CA TYR A 15 17.00 65.31 14.10
C TYR A 15 16.77 64.43 12.90
N LEU A 16 17.39 63.29 12.92
CA LEU A 16 17.25 62.25 11.89
C LEU A 16 16.45 61.06 12.40
N SER A 17 15.66 60.46 11.55
CA SER A 17 15.02 59.19 11.80
C SER A 17 14.87 58.38 10.50
N ILE A 18 15.05 57.06 10.56
CA ILE A 18 14.71 56.16 9.48
C ILE A 18 13.23 55.79 9.64
N VAL A 19 12.47 55.99 8.58
CA VAL A 19 11.01 55.79 8.56
C VAL A 19 10.68 54.79 7.49
N GLU A 20 9.81 53.84 7.84
CA GLU A 20 9.27 52.85 6.94
C GLU A 20 7.88 53.25 6.45
N SER A 21 7.67 53.22 5.14
CA SER A 21 6.36 53.40 4.53
C SER A 21 5.65 52.04 4.38
N TYR A 22 4.37 51.96 4.74
CA TYR A 22 3.55 50.79 4.60
C TYR A 22 2.11 51.14 4.21
N TYR A 23 1.38 50.18 3.65
CA TYR A 23 -0.04 50.37 3.39
C TYR A 23 -0.86 50.12 4.67
N SER A 24 -1.70 51.07 5.06
CA SER A 24 -2.62 50.91 6.20
C SER A 24 -4.03 50.65 5.70
N PRO A 25 -4.60 49.46 5.98
CA PRO A 25 -5.98 49.16 5.64
C PRO A 25 -7.00 50.11 6.30
N GLN A 26 -6.69 50.57 7.51
CA GLN A 26 -7.57 51.49 8.26
C GLN A 26 -7.63 52.88 7.63
N LYS A 27 -6.55 53.35 6.95
CA LYS A 27 -6.47 54.65 6.30
C LYS A 27 -6.71 54.60 4.80
N HIS A 28 -6.96 53.38 4.25
CA HIS A 28 -7.05 53.14 2.81
C HIS A 28 -5.92 53.77 1.99
N GLY A 29 -4.70 53.84 2.56
CA GLY A 29 -3.58 54.52 1.92
C GLY A 29 -2.25 54.25 2.60
N GLY A 30 -1.20 54.95 2.09
CA GLY A 30 0.14 54.86 2.65
C GLY A 30 0.20 55.46 4.07
N ALA A 31 0.89 54.77 4.96
CA ALA A 31 1.20 55.23 6.31
C ALA A 31 2.69 55.06 6.58
N HIS A 32 3.18 55.78 7.57
CA HIS A 32 4.58 55.78 7.95
C HIS A 32 4.74 55.44 9.43
N ARG A 33 5.75 54.62 9.73
CA ARG A 33 6.16 54.34 11.10
C ARG A 33 7.66 54.55 11.27
N THR A 34 8.09 55.02 12.43
CA THR A 34 9.51 55.18 12.73
C THR A 34 10.13 53.81 12.91
N TYR A 35 11.10 53.48 12.07
CA TYR A 35 11.90 52.24 12.15
C TYR A 35 13.04 52.38 13.16
N LYS A 36 13.78 53.51 13.07
CA LYS A 36 14.91 53.81 13.94
C LYS A 36 14.98 55.32 14.19
N SER A 37 14.98 55.75 15.47
CA SER A 37 15.24 57.13 15.85
C SER A 37 16.74 57.34 15.94
N LEU A 38 17.21 58.40 15.31
CA LEU A 38 18.60 58.83 15.30
C LEU A 38 18.72 60.10 16.10
N ALA A 39 19.90 60.37 16.65
CA ALA A 39 20.16 61.65 17.35
C ALA A 39 20.20 62.86 16.37
N SER A 40 20.46 64.08 16.89
CA SER A 40 20.62 65.27 16.04
C SER A 40 21.89 65.16 15.18
N VAL A 41 21.88 65.89 14.06
CA VAL A 41 23.04 66.00 13.17
C VAL A 41 24.28 66.51 13.93
N GLU A 42 24.08 67.49 14.84
CA GLU A 42 25.15 68.03 15.67
C GLU A 42 25.74 66.93 16.60
N THR A 43 24.93 66.14 17.17
CA THR A 43 25.37 65.01 18.04
C THR A 43 26.25 64.03 17.29
N TRP A 44 25.94 63.73 16.04
CA TRP A 44 26.71 62.77 15.21
C TRP A 44 28.01 63.41 14.68
N LYS A 45 27.97 64.70 14.37
CA LYS A 45 29.20 65.48 14.07
C LYS A 45 30.15 65.47 15.25
N ALA A 46 29.66 65.66 16.47
CA ALA A 46 30.48 65.61 17.69
C ALA A 46 31.06 64.22 17.96
N LYS A 47 30.48 63.13 17.37
CA LYS A 47 30.98 61.76 17.41
C LYS A 47 31.94 61.41 16.26
N GLY A 48 32.35 62.43 15.46
CA GLY A 48 33.34 62.25 14.39
C GLY A 48 32.76 61.82 13.03
N ILE A 49 31.44 61.95 12.81
CA ILE A 49 30.84 61.78 11.50
C ILE A 49 30.63 63.10 10.82
N ASP A 50 31.43 63.40 9.81
CA ASP A 50 31.42 64.70 9.12
C ASP A 50 30.10 65.03 8.43
N ASP A 51 29.52 64.01 7.75
CA ASP A 51 28.20 64.15 7.13
C ASP A 51 27.26 62.99 7.60
N PRO A 52 26.54 63.17 8.73
CA PRO A 52 25.58 62.27 9.25
C PRO A 52 24.42 61.93 8.30
N ILE A 53 24.07 62.92 7.42
CA ILE A 53 22.97 62.70 6.48
C ILE A 53 23.38 61.68 5.41
N ALA A 54 24.55 61.85 4.79
CA ALA A 54 25.07 60.94 3.80
C ALA A 54 25.36 59.53 4.42
N TYR A 55 25.86 59.54 5.67
CA TYR A 55 26.12 58.29 6.39
C TYR A 55 24.85 57.46 6.58
N PHE A 56 23.79 58.03 7.11
CA PHE A 56 22.53 57.33 7.33
C PHE A 56 21.71 57.12 6.05
N GLN A 57 21.95 57.89 5.00
CA GLN A 57 21.39 57.62 3.68
C GLN A 57 21.92 56.31 3.11
N LYS A 58 23.19 56.00 3.29
CA LYS A 58 23.75 54.68 2.91
C LYS A 58 23.08 53.53 3.65
N GLU A 59 22.82 53.67 4.98
CA GLU A 59 22.08 52.69 5.77
C GLU A 59 20.66 52.47 5.21
N VAL A 60 19.98 53.54 4.82
CA VAL A 60 18.65 53.48 4.18
C VAL A 60 18.72 52.80 2.81
N ASP A 61 19.74 53.09 2.02
CA ASP A 61 19.91 52.48 0.69
C ASP A 61 20.21 50.98 0.80
N GLU A 62 20.99 50.56 1.81
CA GLU A 62 21.21 49.14 2.13
C GLU A 62 19.93 48.45 2.60
N LEU A 63 19.13 49.07 3.47
CA LEU A 63 17.82 48.56 3.89
C LEU A 63 16.88 48.38 2.70
N ASN A 64 16.85 49.36 1.79
CA ASN A 64 16.03 49.29 0.59
C ASN A 64 16.54 48.22 -0.40
N LYS A 65 17.87 48.06 -0.55
CA LYS A 65 18.50 47.03 -1.36
C LYS A 65 18.16 45.65 -0.81
N ASN A 66 18.26 45.44 0.51
CA ASN A 66 17.89 44.20 1.18
C ASN A 66 16.40 43.92 1.05
N ASN A 67 15.55 44.94 1.10
CA ASN A 67 14.09 44.79 0.89
C ASN A 67 13.74 44.44 -0.58
N LYS A 68 14.45 44.98 -1.56
CA LYS A 68 14.32 44.60 -2.97
C LYS A 68 14.79 43.16 -3.19
N ASN A 69 15.88 42.76 -2.54
CA ASN A 69 16.38 41.38 -2.63
C ASN A 69 15.42 40.35 -2.01
N LYS A 70 14.68 40.73 -0.93
CA LYS A 70 13.63 39.87 -0.39
C LYS A 70 12.48 39.64 -1.37
N ASN A 71 12.14 40.61 -2.21
CA ASN A 71 11.08 40.48 -3.22
C ASN A 71 11.56 39.84 -4.54
N SER A 72 12.85 39.53 -4.65
CA SER A 72 13.46 38.85 -5.80
C SER A 72 14.05 37.49 -5.44
N LEU A 73 13.44 36.76 -4.49
CA LEU A 73 13.82 35.38 -4.19
C LEU A 73 13.67 34.58 -5.47
N LYS A 74 14.77 33.95 -5.90
CA LYS A 74 14.75 33.02 -7.03
C LYS A 74 14.00 31.76 -6.63
N ILE A 75 13.45 31.09 -7.63
CA ILE A 75 12.86 29.77 -7.46
C ILE A 75 13.91 28.82 -6.88
N SER A 76 13.54 28.02 -5.87
CA SER A 76 14.37 26.98 -5.28
C SER A 76 14.46 25.78 -6.21
N ASP A 77 15.55 25.00 -6.11
CA ASP A 77 15.72 23.73 -6.81
C ASP A 77 14.72 22.65 -6.33
N HIS A 78 14.15 22.85 -5.14
CA HIS A 78 13.14 21.97 -4.56
C HIS A 78 11.79 22.68 -4.41
N SER A 79 10.71 21.89 -4.50
CA SER A 79 9.36 22.38 -4.22
C SER A 79 9.29 22.97 -2.80
N PRO A 80 8.66 24.16 -2.62
CA PRO A 80 8.46 24.75 -1.30
C PRO A 80 7.37 24.04 -0.49
N GLU A 81 6.69 23.05 -1.07
CA GLU A 81 5.65 22.29 -0.39
C GLU A 81 6.27 21.29 0.60
N LEU A 82 5.70 21.20 1.79
CA LEU A 82 6.02 20.19 2.80
C LEU A 82 4.82 19.29 3.04
N TYR A 83 5.04 18.00 2.98
CA TYR A 83 4.03 17.01 3.35
C TYR A 83 3.86 16.97 4.87
N LEU A 84 2.61 16.98 5.33
CA LEU A 84 2.25 16.77 6.73
C LEU A 84 1.45 15.48 6.93
N GLY A 85 0.79 14.97 5.89
CA GLY A 85 -0.20 13.89 5.97
C GLY A 85 0.31 12.55 6.54
N TYR A 86 1.62 12.39 6.69
CA TYR A 86 2.21 11.18 7.26
C TYR A 86 2.36 11.23 8.81
N PHE A 87 1.98 12.32 9.48
CA PHE A 87 2.13 12.47 10.93
C PHE A 87 1.45 11.34 11.75
N PRO A 88 0.31 10.74 11.35
CA PRO A 88 -0.27 9.65 12.12
C PRO A 88 0.65 8.42 12.17
N PHE A 89 1.39 8.17 11.09
CA PHE A 89 2.32 7.03 11.01
C PHE A 89 3.58 7.24 11.86
N ILE A 90 4.04 8.48 11.99
CA ILE A 90 5.09 8.83 12.97
C ILE A 90 4.60 8.47 14.39
N SER A 91 3.38 8.91 14.71
CA SER A 91 2.78 8.61 16.02
C SER A 91 2.64 7.12 16.30
N MET A 92 2.20 6.35 15.29
CA MET A 92 2.09 4.89 15.38
C MET A 92 3.45 4.22 15.58
N MET A 93 4.47 4.59 14.81
CA MET A 93 5.83 4.04 14.93
C MET A 93 6.46 4.39 16.29
N ASN A 94 6.20 5.61 16.79
CA ASN A 94 6.64 6.02 18.14
C ASN A 94 5.91 5.22 19.22
N LYS A 95 4.59 5.01 19.10
CA LYS A 95 3.79 4.19 20.04
C LYS A 95 4.30 2.76 20.11
N MET A 96 4.68 2.20 18.95
CA MET A 96 5.25 0.85 18.83
C MET A 96 6.74 0.79 19.21
N ASP A 97 7.37 1.92 19.53
CA ASP A 97 8.79 2.02 19.90
C ASP A 97 9.76 1.38 18.85
N ILE A 98 9.37 1.47 17.57
CA ILE A 98 10.12 0.80 16.48
C ILE A 98 11.58 1.26 16.43
N LYS A 99 11.84 2.56 16.70
CA LYS A 99 13.20 3.11 16.71
C LYS A 99 14.14 2.31 17.59
N LYS A 100 13.72 1.98 18.82
CA LYS A 100 14.55 1.23 19.78
C LYS A 100 15.02 -0.13 19.22
N TYR A 101 14.11 -0.84 18.52
CA TYR A 101 14.45 -2.17 17.98
C TYR A 101 15.29 -2.08 16.71
N VAL A 102 15.09 -1.05 15.89
CA VAL A 102 15.93 -0.81 14.71
C VAL A 102 17.31 -0.31 15.12
N ASP A 103 17.41 0.57 16.12
CA ASP A 103 18.70 1.04 16.65
C ASP A 103 19.55 -0.12 17.21
N TYR A 104 18.91 -1.18 17.72
CA TYR A 104 19.62 -2.38 18.14
C TYR A 104 20.39 -3.04 16.98
N PHE A 105 19.86 -2.99 15.77
CA PHE A 105 20.60 -3.43 14.57
C PHE A 105 21.83 -2.57 14.30
N ASN A 106 21.75 -1.26 14.54
CA ASN A 106 22.87 -0.35 14.37
C ASN A 106 24.04 -0.66 15.32
N LEU A 107 23.77 -1.21 16.51
CA LEU A 107 24.81 -1.57 17.47
C LEU A 107 25.76 -2.66 16.96
N HIS A 108 25.30 -3.49 16.04
CA HIS A 108 26.05 -4.62 15.49
C HIS A 108 26.56 -4.35 14.05
N ASN A 109 26.26 -3.21 13.47
CA ASN A 109 26.64 -2.83 12.13
C ASN A 109 27.30 -1.45 12.12
N SER A 110 28.35 -1.28 11.31
CA SER A 110 29.12 -0.03 11.21
C SER A 110 28.50 0.95 10.21
N PHE A 111 27.21 1.27 10.34
CA PHE A 111 26.60 2.30 9.49
C PHE A 111 27.02 3.70 9.93
N GLU A 112 27.36 4.55 8.96
CA GLU A 112 27.61 5.97 9.17
C GLU A 112 26.34 6.83 9.14
N PHE A 113 25.17 6.20 9.08
CA PHE A 113 23.84 6.82 9.01
C PHE A 113 22.84 6.16 9.97
N ASP A 114 21.77 6.88 10.31
CA ASP A 114 20.67 6.34 11.15
C ASP A 114 19.78 5.44 10.31
N LEU A 115 19.82 4.11 10.57
CA LEU A 115 19.03 3.12 9.87
C LEU A 115 17.52 3.32 10.10
N TYR A 116 17.10 3.80 11.28
CA TYR A 116 15.70 4.08 11.56
C TYR A 116 15.21 5.31 10.76
N GLU A 117 16.04 6.36 10.69
CA GLU A 117 15.71 7.52 9.86
C GLU A 117 15.53 7.10 8.39
N LEU A 118 16.40 6.26 7.85
CA LEU A 118 16.31 5.75 6.49
C LEU A 118 15.04 4.92 6.28
N LEU A 119 14.78 3.94 7.15
CA LEU A 119 13.62 3.07 7.07
C LEU A 119 12.31 3.87 7.13
N SER A 120 12.19 4.74 8.14
CA SER A 120 10.97 5.53 8.35
C SER A 120 10.75 6.54 7.22
N SER A 121 11.79 7.23 6.77
CA SER A 121 11.71 8.17 5.65
C SER A 121 11.28 7.49 4.35
N LEU A 122 11.77 6.28 4.05
CA LEU A 122 11.34 5.52 2.88
C LEU A 122 9.88 5.08 2.98
N ILE A 123 9.40 4.70 4.16
CA ILE A 123 7.99 4.37 4.39
C ILE A 123 7.11 5.62 4.18
N TYR A 124 7.47 6.74 4.80
CA TYR A 124 6.70 7.98 4.67
C TYR A 124 6.69 8.50 3.23
N ALA A 125 7.85 8.50 2.56
CA ALA A 125 7.93 8.89 1.15
C ALA A 125 7.05 8.00 0.26
N ARG A 126 7.00 6.69 0.52
CA ARG A 126 6.14 5.75 -0.22
C ARG A 126 4.65 6.03 -0.03
N LEU A 127 4.25 6.48 1.15
CA LEU A 127 2.86 6.84 1.46
C LEU A 127 2.46 8.18 0.81
N VAL A 128 3.32 9.21 0.88
CA VAL A 128 2.96 10.56 0.43
C VAL A 128 3.12 10.75 -1.08
N ASN A 129 4.18 10.19 -1.69
CA ASN A 129 4.45 10.33 -3.12
C ASN A 129 5.31 9.16 -3.65
N PRO A 130 4.68 8.03 -3.99
CA PRO A 130 5.41 6.85 -4.46
C PRO A 130 6.09 7.11 -5.81
N CYS A 131 7.39 6.84 -5.88
CA CYS A 131 8.19 6.97 -7.10
C CYS A 131 9.46 6.10 -7.02
N SER A 132 10.36 6.21 -8.03
CA SER A 132 11.66 5.53 -8.04
C SER A 132 12.54 6.00 -6.87
N LYS A 133 13.53 5.18 -6.44
CA LYS A 133 14.41 5.55 -5.33
C LYS A 133 15.21 6.84 -5.60
N HIS A 134 15.62 7.05 -6.85
CA HIS A 134 16.28 8.29 -7.26
C HIS A 134 15.36 9.51 -7.06
N ARG A 135 14.14 9.46 -7.60
CA ARG A 135 13.18 10.55 -7.39
C ARG A 135 12.76 10.68 -5.93
N THR A 136 12.61 9.57 -5.20
CA THR A 136 12.33 9.62 -3.76
C THR A 136 13.38 10.46 -3.05
N PHE A 137 14.68 10.20 -3.29
CA PHE A 137 15.77 10.92 -2.64
C PHE A 137 15.81 12.41 -3.03
N HIS A 138 15.76 12.71 -4.32
CA HIS A 138 15.95 14.09 -4.82
C HIS A 138 14.70 14.96 -4.77
N GLU A 139 13.50 14.39 -4.85
CA GLU A 139 12.26 15.16 -4.97
C GLU A 139 11.35 15.05 -3.75
N VAL A 140 11.25 13.86 -3.10
CA VAL A 140 10.26 13.60 -2.05
C VAL A 140 10.84 13.82 -0.65
N LEU A 141 12.02 13.26 -0.36
CA LEU A 141 12.63 13.39 0.97
C LEU A 141 12.89 14.86 1.36
N PRO A 142 13.30 15.78 0.46
CA PRO A 142 13.41 17.20 0.78
C PRO A 142 12.07 17.87 1.15
N GLN A 143 10.93 17.28 0.77
CA GLN A 143 9.59 17.75 1.11
C GLN A 143 9.04 17.12 2.40
N LEU A 144 9.75 16.20 3.05
CA LEU A 144 9.48 15.80 4.42
C LEU A 144 10.04 16.87 5.36
N ARG A 145 9.42 16.99 6.54
CA ARG A 145 9.64 18.13 7.44
C ARG A 145 11.11 18.39 7.81
N ASP A 146 11.80 17.33 8.23
CA ASP A 146 13.12 17.48 8.84
C ASP A 146 14.27 17.18 7.84
N GLY A 147 13.91 16.89 6.56
CA GLY A 147 14.89 16.42 5.59
C GLY A 147 15.46 15.03 5.97
N VAL A 148 16.63 14.70 5.47
CA VAL A 148 17.33 13.45 5.80
C VAL A 148 18.84 13.67 5.93
N HIS A 149 19.51 12.88 6.79
CA HIS A 149 20.93 12.99 7.11
C HIS A 149 21.76 11.85 6.50
N PHE A 150 21.35 11.34 5.35
CA PHE A 150 22.08 10.30 4.61
C PHE A 150 22.17 10.65 3.12
N SER A 151 23.18 10.15 2.45
CA SER A 151 23.39 10.31 1.01
C SER A 151 22.54 9.33 0.20
N TYR A 152 22.48 9.53 -1.13
CA TYR A 152 21.80 8.60 -2.02
C TYR A 152 22.44 7.20 -2.04
N ASP A 153 23.77 7.11 -1.97
CA ASP A 153 24.49 5.84 -1.91
C ASP A 153 24.17 5.11 -0.58
N GLN A 154 24.16 5.84 0.54
CA GLN A 154 23.76 5.29 1.83
C GLN A 154 22.30 4.82 1.84
N LEU A 155 21.39 5.51 1.09
CA LEU A 155 20.03 5.03 0.89
C LEU A 155 20.00 3.66 0.19
N LEU A 156 20.81 3.48 -0.85
CA LEU A 156 20.86 2.21 -1.58
C LEU A 156 21.48 1.08 -0.74
N ASP A 157 22.54 1.37 0.01
CA ASP A 157 23.19 0.42 0.92
C ASP A 157 22.24 0.02 2.07
N GLY A 158 21.58 0.99 2.68
CA GLY A 158 20.60 0.73 3.72
C GLY A 158 19.39 -0.07 3.21
N LEU A 159 18.93 0.22 2.00
CA LEU A 159 17.85 -0.54 1.36
C LEU A 159 18.25 -2.00 1.08
N GLU A 160 19.49 -2.23 0.63
CA GLU A 160 20.04 -3.58 0.42
C GLU A 160 20.16 -4.35 1.74
N PHE A 161 20.63 -3.71 2.80
CA PHE A 161 20.71 -4.28 4.14
C PHE A 161 19.30 -4.64 4.67
N ILE A 162 18.35 -3.72 4.60
CA ILE A 162 16.95 -3.96 5.00
C ILE A 162 16.37 -5.15 4.23
N GLY A 163 16.69 -5.28 2.95
CA GLY A 163 16.23 -6.39 2.13
C GLY A 163 16.88 -7.73 2.46
N ASN A 164 18.15 -7.74 2.81
CA ASN A 164 18.86 -8.95 3.26
C ASN A 164 18.20 -9.52 4.53
N ASP A 165 17.83 -8.65 5.45
CA ASP A 165 17.25 -9.01 6.75
C ASP A 165 15.74 -8.75 6.86
N TYR A 166 15.01 -8.68 5.71
CA TYR A 166 13.60 -8.30 5.69
C TYR A 166 12.71 -9.09 6.65
N GLY A 167 13.03 -10.36 6.87
CA GLY A 167 12.31 -11.20 7.82
C GLY A 167 12.44 -10.75 9.28
N LYS A 168 13.56 -10.13 9.65
CA LYS A 168 13.76 -9.55 10.99
C LYS A 168 12.93 -8.29 11.20
N PHE A 169 12.84 -7.44 10.18
CA PHE A 169 11.99 -6.25 10.24
C PHE A 169 10.51 -6.63 10.34
N ILE A 170 10.05 -7.65 9.60
CA ILE A 170 8.69 -8.18 9.75
C ILE A 170 8.44 -8.67 11.17
N GLU A 171 9.40 -9.40 11.75
CA GLU A 171 9.33 -9.89 13.13
C GLU A 171 9.17 -8.74 14.14
N ILE A 172 10.03 -7.72 14.06
CA ILE A 172 9.98 -6.52 14.91
C ILE A 172 8.59 -5.85 14.82
N PHE A 173 8.14 -5.57 13.59
CA PHE A 173 6.85 -4.91 13.41
C PHE A 173 5.68 -5.76 13.91
N ASN A 174 5.69 -7.08 13.69
CA ASN A 174 4.65 -7.97 14.19
C ASN A 174 4.59 -8.04 15.71
N GLU A 175 5.74 -8.15 16.38
CA GLU A 175 5.82 -8.17 17.85
C GLU A 175 5.26 -6.88 18.45
N GLN A 176 5.67 -5.73 17.89
CA GLN A 176 5.19 -4.45 18.36
C GLN A 176 3.70 -4.23 18.02
N THR A 177 3.29 -4.63 16.81
CA THR A 177 1.86 -4.56 16.43
C THR A 177 1.02 -5.43 17.37
N LYS A 178 1.44 -6.66 17.67
CA LYS A 178 0.74 -7.55 18.60
C LYS A 178 0.66 -6.98 20.02
N LYS A 179 1.67 -6.22 20.46
CA LYS A 179 1.72 -5.60 21.78
C LYS A 179 0.77 -4.42 21.94
N PHE A 180 0.62 -3.60 20.90
CA PHE A 180 -0.12 -2.34 20.95
C PHE A 180 -1.48 -2.35 20.27
N TYR A 181 -1.71 -3.33 19.40
CA TYR A 181 -2.95 -3.49 18.65
C TYR A 181 -3.40 -4.96 18.72
N ASP A 182 -4.68 -5.18 18.78
CA ASP A 182 -5.26 -6.52 18.83
C ASP A 182 -5.05 -7.24 17.49
N ILE A 183 -4.11 -8.20 17.46
CA ILE A 183 -3.83 -9.10 16.35
C ILE A 183 -4.49 -10.44 16.64
N ASN A 184 -5.39 -10.84 15.75
CA ASN A 184 -6.18 -12.06 15.92
C ASN A 184 -5.75 -13.13 14.91
N THR A 185 -4.95 -14.08 15.35
CA THR A 185 -4.45 -15.19 14.52
C THR A 185 -5.33 -16.45 14.54
N SER A 186 -6.56 -16.37 15.06
CA SER A 186 -7.52 -17.49 15.00
C SER A 186 -7.87 -17.90 13.56
N LYS A 187 -7.82 -16.96 12.64
CA LYS A 187 -7.94 -17.16 11.19
C LYS A 187 -6.84 -16.37 10.49
N THR A 188 -6.33 -16.92 9.41
CA THR A 188 -5.36 -16.22 8.55
C THR A 188 -5.82 -16.31 7.10
N TYR A 189 -5.61 -15.23 6.34
CA TYR A 189 -5.94 -15.14 4.92
C TYR A 189 -4.65 -15.07 4.13
N PHE A 190 -4.49 -15.94 3.15
CA PHE A 190 -3.29 -16.00 2.33
C PHE A 190 -3.63 -16.00 0.83
N ASP A 191 -2.93 -15.16 0.08
CA ASP A 191 -2.91 -15.19 -1.38
C ASP A 191 -1.54 -14.74 -1.89
N CYS A 192 -1.28 -15.00 -3.17
CA CYS A 192 -0.08 -14.57 -3.86
C CYS A 192 -0.43 -13.60 -4.99
N SER A 193 0.52 -12.73 -5.33
CA SER A 193 0.43 -11.89 -6.51
C SER A 193 1.79 -11.76 -7.19
N ASN A 194 1.81 -11.25 -8.43
CA ASN A 194 3.04 -11.06 -9.18
C ASN A 194 3.32 -9.58 -9.40
N PHE A 195 4.61 -9.25 -9.45
CA PHE A 195 5.12 -7.93 -9.76
C PHE A 195 6.10 -8.07 -10.92
N TYR A 196 5.87 -7.34 -12.00
CA TYR A 196 6.68 -7.41 -13.21
C TYR A 196 7.85 -6.41 -13.18
N PHE A 197 8.86 -6.75 -13.97
CA PHE A 197 10.05 -5.93 -14.18
C PHE A 197 10.18 -5.66 -15.68
N GLU A 198 10.30 -4.41 -16.06
CA GLU A 198 10.50 -3.99 -17.45
C GLU A 198 11.94 -4.22 -17.88
N ILE A 199 12.33 -5.50 -17.97
CA ILE A 199 13.66 -5.97 -18.36
C ILE A 199 13.54 -7.12 -19.36
N ASP A 200 14.50 -7.25 -20.26
CA ASP A 200 14.51 -8.31 -21.27
C ASP A 200 15.07 -9.64 -20.75
N ARG A 201 16.03 -9.57 -19.84
CA ARG A 201 16.77 -10.73 -19.36
C ARG A 201 16.30 -11.16 -17.97
N GLU A 202 16.21 -12.47 -17.79
CA GLU A 202 15.94 -13.11 -16.51
C GLU A 202 17.22 -13.21 -15.68
N ASP A 203 17.08 -13.29 -14.36
CA ASP A 203 18.11 -13.71 -13.41
C ASP A 203 17.54 -14.81 -12.48
N ASP A 204 18.23 -15.16 -11.42
CA ASP A 204 17.79 -16.24 -10.53
C ASP A 204 16.53 -15.90 -9.72
N PHE A 205 16.22 -14.63 -9.57
CA PHE A 205 15.07 -14.15 -8.80
C PHE A 205 13.94 -13.63 -9.70
N ARG A 206 14.27 -12.82 -10.71
CA ARG A 206 13.30 -12.27 -11.68
C ARG A 206 13.15 -13.25 -12.85
N ARG A 207 12.12 -14.08 -12.80
CA ARG A 207 11.87 -15.17 -13.77
C ARG A 207 10.57 -14.95 -14.55
N LYS A 208 10.55 -15.39 -15.81
CA LYS A 208 9.33 -15.48 -16.59
C LYS A 208 8.48 -16.63 -16.06
N GLY A 209 7.19 -16.37 -15.82
CA GLY A 209 6.26 -17.34 -15.26
C GLY A 209 4.81 -16.97 -15.52
N PRO A 210 3.85 -17.70 -14.94
CA PRO A 210 2.44 -17.40 -15.09
C PRO A 210 2.09 -16.02 -14.52
N SER A 211 2.02 -15.01 -15.39
CA SER A 211 1.67 -13.64 -14.99
C SER A 211 0.15 -13.50 -14.85
N LYS A 212 -0.32 -13.03 -13.68
CA LYS A 212 -1.74 -12.70 -13.46
C LYS A 212 -2.23 -11.55 -14.36
N GLU A 213 -1.32 -10.85 -15.05
CA GLU A 213 -1.60 -9.72 -15.94
C GLU A 213 -1.33 -10.03 -17.41
N ASN A 214 -1.08 -11.30 -17.75
CA ASN A 214 -0.76 -11.77 -19.11
C ASN A 214 0.44 -11.04 -19.75
N ARG A 215 1.41 -10.61 -18.92
CA ARG A 215 2.67 -10.01 -19.38
C ARG A 215 3.71 -11.08 -19.64
N LYS A 216 4.64 -10.78 -20.58
CA LYS A 216 5.80 -11.64 -20.92
C LYS A 216 7.07 -11.25 -20.17
N ASP A 217 7.03 -10.13 -19.43
CA ASP A 217 8.16 -9.63 -18.66
C ASP A 217 8.50 -10.59 -17.50
N PRO A 218 9.77 -10.64 -17.06
CA PRO A 218 10.13 -11.33 -15.82
C PRO A 218 9.34 -10.79 -14.62
N ILE A 219 8.96 -11.69 -13.73
CA ILE A 219 8.15 -11.40 -12.55
C ILE A 219 8.82 -11.93 -11.28
N VAL A 220 8.44 -11.35 -10.16
CA VAL A 220 8.67 -11.88 -8.82
C VAL A 220 7.31 -12.13 -8.18
N GLY A 221 7.14 -13.28 -7.56
CA GLY A 221 5.97 -13.62 -6.76
C GLY A 221 6.07 -13.04 -5.36
N LEU A 222 4.93 -12.60 -4.81
CA LEU A 222 4.79 -12.16 -3.44
C LEU A 222 3.57 -12.84 -2.81
N GLY A 223 3.81 -13.65 -1.78
CA GLY A 223 2.77 -14.19 -0.89
C GLY A 223 2.54 -13.24 0.27
N LEU A 224 1.29 -12.94 0.57
CA LEU A 224 0.87 -12.08 1.68
C LEU A 224 -0.01 -12.86 2.63
N LEU A 225 0.22 -12.72 3.94
CA LEU A 225 -0.61 -13.31 4.99
C LEU A 225 -1.22 -12.20 5.83
N LEU A 226 -2.53 -12.23 5.99
CA LEU A 226 -3.28 -11.34 6.88
C LEU A 226 -3.82 -12.12 8.08
N ASP A 227 -4.03 -11.44 9.20
CA ASP A 227 -4.75 -11.96 10.36
C ASP A 227 -6.28 -11.93 10.18
N ALA A 228 -7.05 -12.36 11.18
CA ALA A 228 -8.51 -12.33 11.14
C ALA A 228 -9.09 -10.91 11.03
N ASN A 229 -8.35 -9.90 11.49
CA ASN A 229 -8.72 -8.48 11.43
C ASN A 229 -8.23 -7.80 10.13
N GLN A 230 -7.69 -8.58 9.16
CA GLN A 230 -7.20 -8.10 7.87
C GLN A 230 -5.90 -7.27 7.95
N ILE A 231 -5.15 -7.40 9.04
CA ILE A 231 -3.84 -6.77 9.23
C ILE A 231 -2.76 -7.67 8.63
N PRO A 232 -1.85 -7.16 7.79
CA PRO A 232 -0.71 -7.92 7.29
C PRO A 232 0.19 -8.40 8.44
N ILE A 233 0.49 -9.71 8.48
CA ILE A 233 1.35 -10.33 9.49
C ILE A 233 2.52 -11.11 8.90
N GLY A 234 2.57 -11.27 7.57
CA GLY A 234 3.66 -11.95 6.91
C GLY A 234 3.69 -11.71 5.42
N MET A 235 4.88 -11.74 4.87
CA MET A 235 5.10 -11.76 3.43
C MET A 235 6.26 -12.69 3.08
N GLU A 236 6.23 -13.23 1.87
CA GLU A 236 7.30 -14.05 1.29
C GLU A 236 7.47 -13.68 -0.18
N LEU A 237 8.72 -13.46 -0.59
CA LEU A 237 9.08 -13.21 -1.98
C LEU A 237 9.68 -14.48 -2.57
N PHE A 238 9.34 -14.78 -3.81
CA PHE A 238 9.80 -15.99 -4.50
C PHE A 238 9.97 -15.74 -6.01
N PRO A 239 10.85 -16.51 -6.70
CA PRO A 239 11.04 -16.42 -8.14
C PRO A 239 9.74 -16.62 -8.93
N GLY A 240 9.58 -15.86 -10.00
CA GLY A 240 8.32 -15.80 -10.76
C GLY A 240 7.90 -17.10 -11.46
N ASN A 241 8.80 -18.07 -11.62
CA ASN A 241 8.54 -19.40 -12.19
C ASN A 241 8.22 -20.46 -11.12
N GLU A 242 8.28 -20.11 -9.84
CA GLU A 242 7.97 -21.05 -8.76
C GLU A 242 6.47 -21.17 -8.49
N SER A 243 6.09 -22.34 -7.93
CA SER A 243 4.70 -22.59 -7.55
C SER A 243 4.32 -21.83 -6.28
N GLU A 244 3.15 -21.20 -6.28
CA GLU A 244 2.58 -20.51 -5.11
C GLU A 244 2.22 -21.46 -3.95
N LYS A 245 2.01 -22.75 -4.23
CA LYS A 245 1.49 -23.74 -3.24
C LYS A 245 2.39 -23.96 -2.02
N PRO A 246 3.74 -24.03 -2.14
CA PRO A 246 4.62 -24.19 -0.98
C PRO A 246 4.74 -22.90 -0.14
N ILE A 247 4.52 -21.74 -0.74
CA ILE A 247 4.75 -20.44 -0.11
C ILE A 247 3.87 -20.26 1.14
N LEU A 248 2.60 -20.67 1.08
CA LEU A 248 1.70 -20.68 2.24
C LEU A 248 2.34 -21.39 3.45
N ARG A 249 2.88 -22.60 3.24
CA ARG A 249 3.50 -23.39 4.30
C ARG A 249 4.74 -22.72 4.86
N ASN A 250 5.57 -22.15 3.97
CA ASN A 250 6.80 -21.47 4.36
C ASN A 250 6.53 -20.26 5.25
N VAL A 251 5.56 -19.41 4.88
CA VAL A 251 5.16 -18.23 5.66
C VAL A 251 4.63 -18.65 7.03
N ILE A 252 3.68 -19.60 7.07
CA ILE A 252 3.07 -20.04 8.33
C ILE A 252 4.12 -20.66 9.24
N LYS A 253 4.99 -21.53 8.71
CA LYS A 253 6.06 -22.15 9.48
C LYS A 253 6.99 -21.12 10.10
N LYS A 254 7.47 -20.15 9.31
CA LYS A 254 8.32 -19.05 9.81
C LYS A 254 7.68 -18.28 10.96
N LEU A 255 6.37 -17.99 10.86
CA LEU A 255 5.65 -17.24 11.90
C LEU A 255 5.39 -18.08 13.16
N LYS A 256 5.12 -19.39 13.00
CA LYS A 256 4.97 -20.31 14.14
C LYS A 256 6.29 -20.56 14.86
N ASP A 257 7.37 -20.81 14.13
CA ASP A 257 8.71 -21.01 14.70
C ASP A 257 9.16 -19.83 15.55
N LYS A 258 8.67 -18.62 15.25
CA LYS A 258 8.93 -17.38 15.99
C LYS A 258 7.83 -16.99 17.00
N ASN A 259 6.88 -17.88 17.29
CA ASN A 259 5.75 -17.64 18.18
C ASN A 259 4.88 -16.42 17.82
N GLN A 260 4.90 -15.99 16.57
CA GLN A 260 4.05 -14.89 16.08
C GLN A 260 2.62 -15.35 15.81
N ILE A 261 2.45 -16.60 15.38
CA ILE A 261 1.16 -17.31 15.38
C ILE A 261 1.20 -18.39 16.46
N THR A 262 0.26 -18.32 17.40
CA THR A 262 0.16 -19.26 18.52
C THR A 262 -1.21 -19.93 18.56
N GLY A 263 -1.24 -21.19 19.01
CA GLY A 263 -2.48 -21.96 19.08
C GLY A 263 -2.99 -22.43 17.71
N LYS A 264 -4.23 -22.92 17.71
CA LYS A 264 -4.92 -23.38 16.49
C LYS A 264 -5.31 -22.19 15.62
N THR A 265 -5.01 -22.23 14.34
CA THR A 265 -5.39 -21.22 13.36
C THR A 265 -6.12 -21.85 12.19
N ILE A 266 -7.07 -21.15 11.58
CA ILE A 266 -7.76 -21.59 10.35
C ILE A 266 -7.14 -20.84 9.17
N HIS A 267 -6.48 -21.57 8.26
CA HIS A 267 -5.88 -20.98 7.07
C HIS A 267 -6.91 -20.86 5.95
N VAL A 268 -7.18 -19.64 5.49
CA VAL A 268 -8.13 -19.34 4.41
C VAL A 268 -7.36 -18.98 3.15
N ALA A 269 -7.63 -19.68 2.04
CA ALA A 269 -6.97 -19.42 0.77
C ALA A 269 -7.83 -19.82 -0.44
N ASP A 270 -7.47 -19.30 -1.63
CA ASP A 270 -8.18 -19.60 -2.88
C ASP A 270 -7.82 -20.98 -3.43
N LYS A 271 -8.55 -21.39 -4.46
CA LYS A 271 -8.45 -22.69 -5.15
C LYS A 271 -7.04 -23.00 -5.68
N GLY A 272 -6.26 -21.98 -6.05
CA GLY A 272 -4.88 -22.13 -6.50
C GLY A 272 -3.98 -22.77 -5.44
N LEU A 273 -4.28 -22.54 -4.17
CA LEU A 273 -3.54 -23.02 -3.00
C LEU A 273 -4.13 -24.30 -2.39
N ASN A 274 -5.30 -24.74 -2.88
CA ASN A 274 -5.91 -25.99 -2.43
C ASN A 274 -5.17 -27.19 -3.02
N CYS A 275 -4.30 -27.77 -2.23
CA CYS A 275 -3.59 -29.02 -2.57
C CYS A 275 -3.48 -29.94 -1.35
N ALA A 276 -3.26 -31.22 -1.62
CA ALA A 276 -3.14 -32.23 -0.56
C ALA A 276 -2.08 -31.86 0.48
N GLN A 277 -0.93 -31.37 0.04
CA GLN A 277 0.19 -30.98 0.93
C GLN A 277 -0.18 -29.82 1.88
N ASN A 278 -0.96 -28.82 1.43
CA ASN A 278 -1.39 -27.72 2.29
C ASN A 278 -2.42 -28.19 3.33
N ILE A 279 -3.31 -29.11 2.94
CA ILE A 279 -4.27 -29.75 3.84
C ILE A 279 -3.55 -30.61 4.90
N ALA A 280 -2.58 -31.44 4.47
CA ALA A 280 -1.78 -32.26 5.37
C ALA A 280 -1.00 -31.39 6.36
N PHE A 281 -0.31 -30.37 5.87
CA PHE A 281 0.43 -29.41 6.68
C PHE A 281 -0.44 -28.77 7.78
N SER A 282 -1.66 -28.32 7.43
CA SER A 282 -2.58 -27.77 8.43
C SER A 282 -2.94 -28.80 9.49
N LYS A 283 -3.22 -30.05 9.09
CA LYS A 283 -3.56 -31.13 10.02
C LYS A 283 -2.41 -31.55 10.92
N GLU A 284 -1.20 -31.67 10.38
CA GLU A 284 0.01 -32.03 11.13
C GLU A 284 0.36 -30.96 12.19
N ASN A 285 0.09 -29.69 11.92
CA ASN A 285 0.28 -28.59 12.85
C ASN A 285 -0.88 -28.35 13.83
N GLY A 286 -1.93 -29.19 13.79
CA GLY A 286 -3.14 -28.99 14.61
C GLY A 286 -4.00 -27.81 14.17
N ASP A 287 -3.78 -27.29 12.95
CA ASP A 287 -4.51 -26.17 12.38
C ASP A 287 -5.75 -26.59 11.60
N GLY A 288 -6.63 -25.64 11.37
CA GLY A 288 -7.74 -25.76 10.44
C GLY A 288 -7.40 -25.19 9.06
N TYR A 289 -8.27 -25.48 8.11
CA TYR A 289 -8.23 -24.88 6.77
C TYR A 289 -9.64 -24.56 6.27
N LEU A 290 -9.71 -23.58 5.39
CA LEU A 290 -10.88 -23.22 4.60
C LEU A 290 -10.42 -22.79 3.22
N PHE A 291 -10.53 -23.70 2.25
CA PHE A 291 -10.07 -23.47 0.88
C PHE A 291 -11.22 -23.56 -0.11
N SER A 292 -11.13 -22.82 -1.21
CA SER A 292 -12.02 -23.07 -2.32
C SER A 292 -11.52 -24.23 -3.18
N LYS A 293 -12.45 -24.94 -3.85
CA LYS A 293 -12.16 -26.08 -4.71
C LYS A 293 -12.94 -25.95 -6.02
N SER A 294 -12.29 -26.22 -7.14
CA SER A 294 -12.94 -26.18 -8.44
C SER A 294 -13.96 -27.30 -8.57
N VAL A 295 -15.22 -26.95 -8.79
CA VAL A 295 -16.29 -27.95 -9.01
C VAL A 295 -16.04 -28.79 -10.26
N LYS A 296 -15.40 -28.19 -11.29
CA LYS A 296 -15.10 -28.88 -12.56
C LYS A 296 -14.12 -30.04 -12.41
N SER A 297 -13.22 -29.97 -11.44
CA SER A 297 -12.17 -30.98 -11.18
C SER A 297 -12.59 -32.06 -10.16
N LEU A 298 -13.83 -32.05 -9.70
CA LEU A 298 -14.34 -33.01 -8.75
C LEU A 298 -14.55 -34.40 -9.42
N PRO A 299 -14.50 -35.50 -8.63
CA PRO A 299 -15.00 -36.80 -9.07
C PRO A 299 -16.48 -36.76 -9.46
N GLU A 300 -16.93 -37.65 -10.36
CA GLU A 300 -18.30 -37.62 -10.88
C GLU A 300 -19.38 -37.75 -9.80
N LYS A 301 -19.15 -38.58 -8.77
CA LYS A 301 -20.07 -38.70 -7.62
C LYS A 301 -20.30 -37.34 -6.95
N GLU A 302 -19.22 -36.56 -6.74
CA GLU A 302 -19.30 -35.25 -6.12
C GLU A 302 -19.95 -34.21 -7.05
N LYS A 303 -19.66 -34.25 -8.36
CA LYS A 303 -20.31 -33.40 -9.37
C LYS A 303 -21.81 -33.65 -9.41
N THR A 304 -22.22 -34.91 -9.36
CA THR A 304 -23.65 -35.30 -9.31
C THR A 304 -24.31 -34.72 -8.06
N TRP A 305 -23.67 -34.83 -6.90
CA TRP A 305 -24.17 -34.21 -5.66
C TRP A 305 -24.28 -32.69 -5.76
N VAL A 306 -23.29 -32.02 -6.33
CA VAL A 306 -23.32 -30.58 -6.53
C VAL A 306 -24.52 -30.14 -7.36
N LEU A 307 -24.80 -30.86 -8.44
CA LEU A 307 -25.84 -30.47 -9.40
C LEU A 307 -27.24 -30.97 -9.00
N LEU A 308 -27.33 -31.87 -8.02
CA LEU A 308 -28.61 -32.39 -7.56
C LEU A 308 -29.46 -31.28 -6.96
N ASP A 309 -30.61 -31.01 -7.58
CA ASP A 309 -31.60 -30.06 -7.09
C ASP A 309 -32.58 -30.82 -6.17
N ASN A 310 -32.36 -30.66 -4.88
CA ASN A 310 -33.12 -31.33 -3.81
C ASN A 310 -33.37 -30.34 -2.65
N ASP A 311 -34.10 -30.79 -1.65
CA ASP A 311 -34.52 -29.96 -0.50
C ASP A 311 -33.36 -29.58 0.44
N ASP A 312 -32.13 -30.07 0.22
CA ASP A 312 -30.95 -29.67 1.00
C ASP A 312 -30.47 -28.23 0.71
N TRP A 313 -30.93 -27.66 -0.40
CA TRP A 313 -30.58 -26.28 -0.76
C TRP A 313 -31.27 -25.26 0.12
N LYS A 314 -30.48 -24.37 0.71
CA LYS A 314 -30.96 -23.21 1.48
C LYS A 314 -30.76 -21.93 0.67
N ASP A 315 -31.80 -21.14 0.54
CA ASP A 315 -31.80 -19.88 -0.20
C ASP A 315 -31.44 -18.71 0.70
N VAL A 316 -30.54 -17.84 0.24
CA VAL A 316 -30.29 -16.54 0.83
C VAL A 316 -30.80 -15.46 -0.11
N ARG A 317 -31.77 -14.68 0.35
CA ARG A 317 -32.48 -13.66 -0.43
C ARG A 317 -32.22 -12.27 0.14
N SER A 318 -32.24 -11.27 -0.73
CA SER A 318 -32.25 -9.84 -0.33
C SER A 318 -33.63 -9.42 0.22
N ARG A 319 -33.70 -8.20 0.74
CA ARG A 319 -34.94 -7.64 1.32
C ARG A 319 -36.10 -7.55 0.31
N ASP A 320 -35.80 -7.41 -0.97
CA ASP A 320 -36.76 -7.37 -2.08
C ASP A 320 -37.13 -8.77 -2.61
N GLY A 321 -36.66 -9.86 -1.95
CA GLY A 321 -36.95 -11.25 -2.33
C GLY A 321 -36.01 -11.82 -3.42
N THR A 322 -35.09 -11.04 -3.98
CA THR A 322 -34.15 -11.50 -5.01
C THR A 322 -33.21 -12.54 -4.44
N LEU A 323 -33.03 -13.67 -5.13
CA LEU A 323 -32.07 -14.70 -4.75
C LEU A 323 -30.62 -14.17 -4.91
N LEU A 324 -29.91 -14.06 -3.79
CA LEU A 324 -28.50 -13.66 -3.77
C LEU A 324 -27.62 -14.86 -4.09
N TYR A 325 -27.80 -15.94 -3.35
CA TYR A 325 -27.17 -17.24 -3.57
C TYR A 325 -27.94 -18.32 -2.84
N ARG A 326 -27.68 -19.58 -3.20
CA ARG A 326 -28.14 -20.75 -2.44
C ARG A 326 -26.96 -21.61 -2.08
N TYR A 327 -27.08 -22.41 -1.03
CA TYR A 327 -26.03 -23.26 -0.55
C TYR A 327 -26.55 -24.57 0.02
N LYS A 328 -25.69 -25.58 0.02
CA LYS A 328 -25.88 -26.83 0.76
C LYS A 328 -24.53 -27.36 1.24
N SER A 329 -24.52 -28.17 2.28
CA SER A 329 -23.29 -28.73 2.82
C SER A 329 -23.40 -30.23 3.12
N CYS A 330 -22.25 -30.89 3.21
CA CYS A 330 -22.13 -32.26 3.71
C CYS A 330 -20.87 -32.40 4.56
N VAL A 331 -20.85 -33.38 5.46
CA VAL A 331 -19.68 -33.75 6.28
C VAL A 331 -19.39 -35.23 6.01
N GLU A 332 -18.31 -35.49 5.31
CA GLU A 332 -17.90 -36.84 4.91
C GLU A 332 -16.38 -37.01 4.97
N LYS A 333 -15.89 -38.25 4.75
CA LYS A 333 -14.47 -38.55 4.58
C LYS A 333 -14.09 -38.48 3.10
N PHE A 334 -13.09 -37.65 2.80
CA PHE A 334 -12.59 -37.43 1.44
C PHE A 334 -11.14 -37.87 1.31
N PRO A 335 -10.76 -38.56 0.22
CA PRO A 335 -9.40 -39.02 -0.01
C PRO A 335 -8.52 -37.86 -0.55
N TYR A 336 -7.29 -37.80 -0.06
CA TYR A 336 -6.23 -36.95 -0.54
C TYR A 336 -4.98 -37.76 -0.81
N THR A 337 -4.44 -37.64 -2.02
CA THR A 337 -3.24 -38.38 -2.43
C THR A 337 -2.03 -37.45 -2.36
N PHE A 338 -1.01 -37.88 -1.66
CA PHE A 338 0.27 -37.21 -1.47
C PHE A 338 1.36 -38.02 -2.14
N GLU A 339 2.43 -37.35 -2.52
CA GLU A 339 3.69 -37.98 -2.88
C GLU A 339 4.70 -37.72 -1.76
N ILE A 340 5.14 -38.81 -1.10
CA ILE A 340 6.15 -38.77 -0.03
C ILE A 340 7.24 -39.77 -0.45
N ASP A 341 8.47 -39.30 -0.57
CA ASP A 341 9.64 -40.09 -0.96
C ASP A 341 9.42 -40.89 -2.26
N GLY A 342 8.79 -40.27 -3.27
CA GLY A 342 8.48 -40.89 -4.56
C GLY A 342 7.34 -41.90 -4.54
N LYS A 343 6.68 -42.12 -3.39
CA LYS A 343 5.54 -43.04 -3.24
C LYS A 343 4.23 -42.28 -3.03
N LYS A 344 3.20 -42.67 -3.78
CA LYS A 344 1.84 -42.12 -3.60
C LYS A 344 1.20 -42.75 -2.37
N LYS A 345 0.78 -41.92 -1.41
CA LYS A 345 0.03 -42.31 -0.21
C LYS A 345 -1.30 -41.57 -0.19
N THR A 346 -2.40 -42.29 0.00
CA THR A 346 -3.75 -41.71 0.12
C THR A 346 -4.18 -41.71 1.59
N LEU A 347 -4.56 -40.57 2.10
CA LEU A 347 -5.15 -40.38 3.43
C LEU A 347 -6.57 -39.84 3.27
N CYS A 348 -7.49 -40.29 4.15
CA CYS A 348 -8.85 -39.77 4.18
C CYS A 348 -9.01 -38.80 5.35
N PHE A 349 -9.48 -37.60 5.07
CA PHE A 349 -9.81 -36.62 6.10
C PHE A 349 -11.32 -36.39 6.16
N THR A 350 -11.87 -36.31 7.37
CA THR A 350 -13.25 -35.86 7.56
C THR A 350 -13.24 -34.33 7.42
N GLU A 351 -14.01 -33.84 6.47
CA GLU A 351 -14.15 -32.41 6.20
C GLU A 351 -15.60 -32.02 5.89
N LYS A 352 -15.93 -30.76 6.11
CA LYS A 352 -17.20 -30.17 5.68
C LYS A 352 -17.00 -29.52 4.31
N ARG A 353 -17.90 -29.82 3.40
CA ARG A 353 -17.95 -29.20 2.08
C ARG A 353 -19.21 -28.38 1.94
N LEU A 354 -19.05 -27.12 1.59
CA LEU A 354 -20.12 -26.17 1.33
C LEU A 354 -20.12 -25.82 -0.16
N VAL A 355 -21.18 -26.18 -0.85
CA VAL A 355 -21.42 -25.77 -2.23
C VAL A 355 -22.31 -24.55 -2.23
N THR A 356 -21.95 -23.55 -3.03
CA THR A 356 -22.76 -22.35 -3.26
C THR A 356 -23.08 -22.21 -4.75
N TYR A 357 -24.25 -21.68 -5.05
CA TYR A 357 -24.65 -21.25 -6.39
C TYR A 357 -25.09 -19.80 -6.36
N ASN A 358 -24.47 -18.97 -7.19
CA ASN A 358 -24.78 -17.55 -7.31
C ASN A 358 -25.28 -17.26 -8.74
N PRO A 359 -26.58 -16.86 -8.91
CA PRO A 359 -27.16 -16.64 -10.23
C PRO A 359 -26.54 -15.44 -10.98
N LYS A 360 -26.11 -14.39 -10.28
CA LYS A 360 -25.42 -13.24 -10.91
C LYS A 360 -24.08 -13.65 -11.48
N LEU A 361 -23.29 -14.42 -10.71
CA LEU A 361 -22.02 -14.96 -11.18
C LEU A 361 -22.21 -15.96 -12.34
N ALA A 362 -23.26 -16.79 -12.28
CA ALA A 362 -23.63 -17.70 -13.36
C ALA A 362 -23.90 -16.94 -14.66
N SER A 363 -24.76 -15.92 -14.61
CA SER A 363 -25.10 -15.09 -15.78
C SER A 363 -23.89 -14.36 -16.35
N LYS A 364 -23.06 -13.75 -15.50
CA LYS A 364 -21.81 -13.10 -15.91
C LYS A 364 -20.89 -14.09 -16.63
N LYS A 365 -20.69 -15.30 -16.04
CA LYS A 365 -19.80 -16.31 -16.60
C LYS A 365 -20.31 -16.90 -17.91
N LYS A 366 -21.63 -17.13 -18.01
CA LYS A 366 -22.26 -17.54 -19.27
C LYS A 366 -22.04 -16.51 -20.38
N TYR A 367 -22.17 -15.23 -20.08
CA TYR A 367 -21.90 -14.15 -21.04
C TYR A 367 -20.42 -14.12 -21.48
N GLU A 368 -19.48 -14.29 -20.54
CA GLU A 368 -18.04 -14.35 -20.88
C GLU A 368 -17.73 -15.54 -21.78
N ILE A 369 -18.30 -16.72 -21.46
CA ILE A 369 -18.16 -17.94 -22.28
C ILE A 369 -18.74 -17.72 -23.67
N ALA A 370 -19.94 -17.14 -23.80
CA ALA A 370 -20.57 -16.86 -25.07
C ALA A 370 -19.68 -15.96 -25.95
N LYS A 371 -19.09 -14.91 -25.39
CA LYS A 371 -18.11 -14.06 -26.10
C LYS A 371 -16.85 -14.81 -26.54
N GLN A 372 -16.34 -15.72 -25.72
CA GLN A 372 -15.20 -16.55 -26.07
C GLN A 372 -15.53 -17.52 -27.20
N ILE A 373 -16.72 -18.13 -27.18
CA ILE A 373 -17.21 -19.01 -28.24
C ILE A 373 -17.37 -18.25 -29.56
N GLU A 374 -17.93 -17.05 -29.53
CA GLU A 374 -18.06 -16.19 -30.71
C GLU A 374 -16.69 -15.91 -31.35
N LYS A 375 -15.70 -15.53 -30.53
CA LYS A 375 -14.32 -15.34 -31.01
C LYS A 375 -13.73 -16.62 -31.58
N ALA A 376 -13.92 -17.77 -30.91
CA ALA A 376 -13.44 -19.07 -31.40
C ALA A 376 -14.10 -19.45 -32.74
N ARG A 377 -15.42 -19.22 -32.93
CA ARG A 377 -16.11 -19.40 -34.19
C ARG A 377 -15.50 -18.54 -35.32
N ASN A 378 -15.24 -17.26 -35.05
CA ASN A 378 -14.62 -16.37 -36.02
C ASN A 378 -13.23 -16.87 -36.47
N LEU A 379 -12.42 -17.38 -35.52
CA LEU A 379 -11.13 -17.99 -35.82
C LEU A 379 -11.29 -19.28 -36.65
N CYS A 380 -12.29 -20.13 -36.35
CA CYS A 380 -12.60 -21.31 -37.17
C CYS A 380 -12.99 -20.92 -38.59
N TYR A 381 -13.85 -19.89 -38.79
CA TYR A 381 -14.23 -19.41 -40.12
C TYR A 381 -13.06 -18.85 -40.90
N SER A 382 -12.16 -18.12 -40.24
CA SER A 382 -10.95 -17.57 -40.89
C SER A 382 -9.85 -18.59 -41.12
N GLN A 383 -10.01 -19.84 -40.66
CA GLN A 383 -8.97 -20.87 -40.64
C GLN A 383 -7.66 -20.37 -40.05
N ALA A 384 -7.76 -19.72 -38.88
CA ALA A 384 -6.63 -19.16 -38.15
C ALA A 384 -5.60 -20.25 -37.78
N LYS A 385 -4.33 -19.85 -37.61
CA LYS A 385 -3.29 -20.77 -37.12
C LYS A 385 -3.64 -21.25 -35.71
N ARG A 386 -3.28 -22.50 -35.39
CA ARG A 386 -3.55 -23.10 -34.06
C ARG A 386 -3.04 -22.22 -32.91
N SER A 387 -1.90 -21.56 -33.10
CA SER A 387 -1.31 -20.65 -32.11
C SER A 387 -2.16 -19.38 -31.83
N GLU A 388 -3.03 -18.98 -32.74
CA GLU A 388 -3.87 -17.77 -32.60
C GLU A 388 -5.09 -18.02 -31.70
N TYR A 389 -5.46 -19.27 -31.48
CA TYR A 389 -6.57 -19.61 -30.59
C TYR A 389 -6.24 -19.40 -29.10
N GLY A 390 -4.96 -19.56 -28.69
CA GLY A 390 -4.57 -19.40 -27.30
C GLY A 390 -5.52 -20.13 -26.35
N ASP A 391 -6.07 -19.42 -25.34
CA ASP A 391 -7.04 -19.99 -24.38
C ASP A 391 -8.38 -20.40 -25.00
N LEU A 392 -8.70 -19.97 -26.21
CA LEU A 392 -9.92 -20.33 -26.91
C LEU A 392 -9.84 -21.76 -27.48
N GLY A 393 -8.62 -22.29 -27.65
CA GLY A 393 -8.38 -23.63 -28.16
C GLY A 393 -9.08 -24.74 -27.37
N LYS A 394 -9.43 -24.50 -26.11
CA LYS A 394 -10.21 -25.45 -25.27
C LYS A 394 -11.65 -25.66 -25.77
N TYR A 395 -12.20 -24.75 -26.56
CA TYR A 395 -13.54 -24.82 -27.15
C TYR A 395 -13.54 -25.35 -28.58
N VAL A 396 -12.38 -25.83 -29.06
CA VAL A 396 -12.19 -26.16 -30.47
C VAL A 396 -11.53 -27.53 -30.60
N ASP A 397 -12.07 -28.36 -31.48
CA ASP A 397 -11.43 -29.59 -31.93
C ASP A 397 -10.67 -29.31 -33.24
N PHE A 398 -9.36 -29.57 -33.24
CA PHE A 398 -8.51 -29.42 -34.40
C PHE A 398 -8.47 -30.73 -35.18
N ILE A 399 -8.76 -30.68 -36.50
CA ILE A 399 -8.87 -31.85 -37.35
C ILE A 399 -7.53 -32.15 -38.06
N ASP A 400 -6.70 -31.12 -38.31
CA ASP A 400 -5.37 -31.26 -38.92
C ASP A 400 -4.26 -30.82 -37.95
N GLU A 401 -3.21 -31.63 -37.77
CA GLU A 401 -2.10 -31.35 -36.86
C GLU A 401 -0.97 -30.51 -37.49
N ASP A 402 -0.82 -30.48 -38.83
CA ASP A 402 0.41 -30.03 -39.52
C ASP A 402 0.23 -28.92 -40.58
N GLY A 403 -0.75 -28.05 -40.49
CA GLY A 403 -0.96 -27.01 -41.50
C GLY A 403 -0.72 -25.58 -41.03
N GLU A 404 -0.29 -24.69 -41.93
CA GLU A 404 -0.29 -23.23 -41.72
C GLU A 404 -1.69 -22.71 -41.37
N LYS A 405 -2.75 -23.40 -41.83
CA LYS A 405 -4.16 -23.13 -41.52
C LYS A 405 -4.76 -24.36 -40.89
N ALA A 406 -5.31 -24.21 -39.66
CA ALA A 406 -5.93 -25.30 -38.94
C ALA A 406 -7.41 -25.47 -39.38
N LYS A 407 -7.78 -26.67 -39.83
CA LYS A 407 -9.20 -27.05 -39.89
C LYS A 407 -9.68 -27.34 -38.46
N ALA A 408 -10.61 -26.52 -38.00
CA ALA A 408 -11.10 -26.53 -36.64
C ALA A 408 -12.63 -26.47 -36.58
N SER A 409 -13.21 -27.16 -35.61
CA SER A 409 -14.66 -27.12 -35.34
C SER A 409 -14.91 -26.83 -33.86
N ILE A 410 -16.06 -26.22 -33.57
CA ILE A 410 -16.45 -25.94 -32.20
C ILE A 410 -16.79 -27.24 -31.45
N ASN A 411 -16.22 -27.38 -30.26
CA ASN A 411 -16.49 -28.50 -29.36
C ASN A 411 -17.69 -28.20 -28.46
N GLU A 412 -18.90 -28.51 -28.93
CA GLU A 412 -20.16 -28.26 -28.20
C GLU A 412 -20.20 -29.02 -26.86
N SER A 413 -19.66 -30.25 -26.80
CA SER A 413 -19.61 -31.05 -25.57
C SER A 413 -18.78 -30.36 -24.47
N MET A 414 -17.67 -29.72 -24.84
CA MET A 414 -16.87 -28.97 -23.89
C MET A 414 -17.60 -27.71 -23.40
N ILE A 415 -18.31 -27.02 -24.31
CA ILE A 415 -19.12 -25.85 -23.98
C ILE A 415 -20.22 -26.22 -22.98
N GLU A 416 -20.97 -27.29 -23.23
CA GLU A 416 -22.01 -27.77 -22.32
C GLU A 416 -21.44 -28.09 -20.94
N LYS A 417 -20.31 -28.79 -20.87
CA LYS A 417 -19.60 -29.09 -19.62
C LYS A 417 -19.19 -27.81 -18.87
N GLU A 418 -18.70 -26.80 -19.60
CA GLU A 418 -18.34 -25.52 -18.99
C GLU A 418 -19.55 -24.77 -18.46
N LEU A 419 -20.65 -24.70 -19.22
CA LEU A 419 -21.87 -23.99 -18.85
C LEU A 419 -22.58 -24.62 -17.66
N LYS A 420 -22.54 -25.98 -17.54
CA LYS A 420 -23.19 -26.74 -16.48
C LYS A 420 -22.75 -26.33 -15.07
N PHE A 421 -21.48 -25.92 -14.91
CA PHE A 421 -20.91 -25.55 -13.61
C PHE A 421 -20.79 -24.03 -13.39
N THR A 422 -21.39 -23.21 -14.26
CA THR A 422 -21.36 -21.75 -14.07
C THR A 422 -22.15 -21.34 -12.83
N GLY A 423 -21.55 -20.45 -12.03
CA GLY A 423 -22.16 -19.95 -10.80
C GLY A 423 -21.94 -20.84 -9.57
N TYR A 424 -21.44 -22.07 -9.73
CA TYR A 424 -21.14 -22.96 -8.62
C TYR A 424 -19.71 -22.72 -8.10
N ASN A 425 -19.58 -22.71 -6.78
CA ASN A 425 -18.31 -22.72 -6.07
C ASN A 425 -18.38 -23.74 -4.92
N MET A 426 -17.26 -24.36 -4.58
CA MET A 426 -17.17 -25.27 -3.45
C MET A 426 -16.12 -24.77 -2.47
N LEU A 427 -16.48 -24.72 -1.20
CA LEU A 427 -15.59 -24.49 -0.07
C LEU A 427 -15.37 -25.79 0.68
N VAL A 428 -14.15 -26.07 1.07
CA VAL A 428 -13.77 -27.26 1.84
C VAL A 428 -13.10 -26.81 3.13
N THR A 429 -13.51 -27.38 4.27
CA THR A 429 -12.96 -26.99 5.57
C THR A 429 -12.84 -28.17 6.53
N SER A 430 -11.82 -28.10 7.38
CA SER A 430 -11.66 -29.01 8.52
C SER A 430 -12.63 -28.72 9.67
N GLU A 431 -13.23 -27.52 9.69
CA GLU A 431 -14.08 -27.04 10.78
C GLU A 431 -15.52 -27.53 10.60
N LYS A 432 -15.76 -28.77 11.04
CA LYS A 432 -17.03 -29.47 10.82
C LYS A 432 -18.22 -28.79 11.49
N ASP A 433 -17.98 -28.21 12.65
CA ASP A 433 -19.01 -27.60 13.49
C ASP A 433 -19.24 -26.11 13.18
N MET A 434 -18.44 -25.54 12.27
CA MET A 434 -18.61 -24.14 11.84
C MET A 434 -19.90 -24.00 11.03
N ASP A 435 -20.70 -22.97 11.31
CA ASP A 435 -21.93 -22.68 10.58
C ASP A 435 -21.68 -22.42 9.08
N ASP A 436 -22.61 -22.82 8.22
CA ASP A 436 -22.46 -22.68 6.76
C ASP A 436 -22.33 -21.22 6.32
N ILE A 437 -23.08 -20.32 6.97
CA ILE A 437 -23.02 -18.89 6.66
C ILE A 437 -21.67 -18.30 7.14
N ASP A 438 -21.17 -18.77 8.29
CA ASP A 438 -19.86 -18.35 8.79
C ASP A 438 -18.72 -18.84 7.88
N ILE A 439 -18.82 -20.05 7.34
CA ILE A 439 -17.88 -20.56 6.33
C ILE A 439 -17.90 -19.65 5.10
N TYR A 440 -19.10 -19.36 4.59
CA TYR A 440 -19.28 -18.49 3.43
C TYR A 440 -18.68 -17.10 3.67
N ASN A 441 -19.04 -16.44 4.76
CA ASN A 441 -18.59 -15.11 5.11
C ASN A 441 -17.07 -15.07 5.37
N THR A 442 -16.53 -16.07 6.07
CA THR A 442 -15.09 -16.19 6.33
C THR A 442 -14.32 -16.28 5.02
N TYR A 443 -14.77 -17.14 4.10
CA TYR A 443 -14.11 -17.26 2.79
C TYR A 443 -14.20 -15.94 1.98
N HIS A 444 -15.37 -15.31 1.98
CA HIS A 444 -15.57 -14.07 1.21
C HIS A 444 -14.73 -12.90 1.73
N ASN A 445 -14.30 -12.91 3.00
CA ASN A 445 -13.35 -11.92 3.49
C ASN A 445 -11.96 -12.00 2.81
N LEU A 446 -11.69 -13.03 2.03
CA LEU A 446 -10.44 -13.15 1.25
C LEU A 446 -10.26 -11.99 0.25
N TRP A 447 -11.34 -11.32 -0.21
CA TRP A 447 -11.23 -10.15 -1.09
C TRP A 447 -10.39 -9.00 -0.51
N ARG A 448 -10.25 -8.94 0.81
CA ARG A 448 -9.46 -7.88 1.46
C ARG A 448 -7.95 -8.05 1.25
N ILE A 449 -7.49 -9.27 0.99
CA ILE A 449 -6.09 -9.46 0.60
C ILE A 449 -5.85 -8.94 -0.83
N GLU A 450 -6.83 -9.09 -1.72
CA GLU A 450 -6.80 -8.49 -3.05
C GLU A 450 -6.75 -6.95 -2.96
N GLU A 451 -7.47 -6.37 -1.98
CA GLU A 451 -7.40 -4.94 -1.70
C GLU A 451 -6.01 -4.52 -1.23
N SER A 452 -5.36 -5.30 -0.35
CA SER A 452 -3.99 -5.04 0.09
C SER A 452 -2.99 -5.10 -1.06
N PHE A 453 -3.15 -6.07 -1.98
CA PHE A 453 -2.36 -6.09 -3.22
C PHE A 453 -2.65 -4.91 -4.14
N ARG A 454 -3.90 -4.46 -4.23
CA ARG A 454 -4.27 -3.27 -5.00
C ARG A 454 -3.60 -2.02 -4.44
N ILE A 455 -3.58 -1.86 -3.12
CA ILE A 455 -2.86 -0.76 -2.46
C ILE A 455 -1.37 -0.82 -2.82
N MET A 456 -0.72 -1.97 -2.69
CA MET A 456 0.69 -2.11 -3.06
C MET A 456 0.94 -1.75 -4.53
N LYS A 457 0.12 -2.26 -5.45
CA LYS A 457 0.32 -2.12 -6.90
C LYS A 457 -0.04 -0.73 -7.43
N SER A 458 -1.12 -0.13 -6.92
CA SER A 458 -1.72 1.09 -7.47
C SER A 458 -1.50 2.30 -6.59
N ASP A 459 -1.77 2.18 -5.28
CA ASP A 459 -1.64 3.30 -4.36
C ASP A 459 -0.18 3.54 -3.96
N LEU A 460 0.59 2.48 -3.75
CA LEU A 460 2.00 2.60 -3.39
C LEU A 460 2.95 2.43 -4.58
N ASP A 461 2.44 2.27 -5.78
CA ASP A 461 3.22 2.17 -7.02
C ASP A 461 4.44 1.22 -6.89
N ALA A 462 4.19 0.01 -6.31
CA ALA A 462 5.25 -0.95 -6.04
C ALA A 462 5.86 -1.56 -7.32
N ARG A 463 5.34 -1.19 -8.49
CA ARG A 463 5.81 -1.60 -9.82
C ARG A 463 5.60 -0.48 -10.85
N PRO A 464 6.43 -0.38 -11.90
CA PRO A 464 7.61 -1.22 -12.16
C PRO A 464 8.73 -0.98 -11.15
N VAL A 465 9.58 -1.99 -10.93
CA VAL A 465 10.73 -1.92 -10.02
C VAL A 465 12.00 -1.71 -10.83
N PHE A 466 12.75 -0.64 -10.52
CA PHE A 466 13.97 -0.27 -11.26
C PHE A 466 15.27 -0.68 -10.54
N LEU A 467 15.15 -1.51 -9.48
CA LEU A 467 16.29 -2.04 -8.74
C LEU A 467 16.79 -3.34 -9.40
N GLN A 468 18.10 -3.58 -9.31
CA GLN A 468 18.73 -4.74 -9.96
C GLN A 468 19.12 -5.83 -8.95
N LYS A 469 19.67 -5.45 -7.80
CA LYS A 469 20.11 -6.41 -6.78
C LYS A 469 18.91 -7.04 -6.07
N GLU A 470 18.94 -8.34 -5.87
CA GLU A 470 17.87 -9.09 -5.20
C GLU A 470 17.53 -8.52 -3.82
N ASN A 471 18.53 -8.24 -2.98
CA ASN A 471 18.29 -7.69 -1.65
C ASN A 471 17.69 -6.28 -1.71
N SER A 472 18.11 -5.43 -2.66
CA SER A 472 17.48 -4.11 -2.85
C SER A 472 16.02 -4.23 -3.29
N ILE A 473 15.69 -5.23 -4.12
CA ILE A 473 14.32 -5.56 -4.51
C ILE A 473 13.50 -6.03 -3.29
N LYS A 474 14.06 -6.92 -2.47
CA LYS A 474 13.43 -7.36 -1.22
C LYS A 474 13.20 -6.21 -0.27
N GLY A 475 14.17 -5.30 -0.12
CA GLY A 475 14.03 -4.07 0.67
C GLY A 475 12.91 -3.16 0.16
N HIS A 476 12.79 -2.99 -1.16
CA HIS A 476 11.71 -2.22 -1.75
C HIS A 476 10.33 -2.81 -1.42
N PHE A 477 10.15 -4.12 -1.56
CA PHE A 477 8.88 -4.77 -1.23
C PHE A 477 8.60 -4.75 0.27
N LEU A 478 9.61 -4.84 1.12
CA LEU A 478 9.45 -4.66 2.57
C LEU A 478 8.93 -3.25 2.89
N ILE A 479 9.49 -2.19 2.30
CA ILE A 479 8.99 -0.82 2.50
C ILE A 479 7.52 -0.71 2.08
N CYS A 480 7.15 -1.30 0.93
CA CYS A 480 5.75 -1.31 0.49
C CYS A 480 4.84 -2.11 1.46
N TYR A 481 5.31 -3.26 1.94
CA TYR A 481 4.60 -4.08 2.93
C TYR A 481 4.37 -3.31 4.25
N LEU A 482 5.41 -2.67 4.78
CA LEU A 482 5.31 -1.90 6.02
C LEU A 482 4.39 -0.68 5.86
N ALA A 483 4.39 -0.04 4.68
CA ALA A 483 3.46 1.03 4.38
C ALA A 483 2.00 0.53 4.37
N VAL A 484 1.73 -0.66 3.77
CA VAL A 484 0.39 -1.29 3.83
C VAL A 484 0.05 -1.68 5.26
N LEU A 485 0.96 -2.27 6.01
CA LEU A 485 0.75 -2.64 7.42
C LEU A 485 0.29 -1.44 8.24
N LEU A 486 1.03 -0.34 8.17
CA LEU A 486 0.69 0.89 8.90
C LEU A 486 -0.63 1.49 8.42
N GLU A 487 -0.89 1.52 7.11
CA GLU A 487 -2.16 2.00 6.56
C GLU A 487 -3.35 1.16 7.06
N ARG A 488 -3.21 -0.18 7.08
CA ARG A 488 -4.26 -1.08 7.56
C ARG A 488 -4.50 -0.96 9.07
N ILE A 489 -3.45 -0.81 9.87
CA ILE A 489 -3.60 -0.52 11.30
C ILE A 489 -4.33 0.82 11.48
N PHE A 490 -3.95 1.85 10.73
CA PHE A 490 -4.59 3.16 10.79
C PHE A 490 -6.08 3.05 10.42
N GLN A 491 -6.41 2.37 9.31
CA GLN A 491 -7.79 2.19 8.86
C GLN A 491 -8.64 1.39 9.85
N PHE A 492 -8.15 0.22 10.28
CA PHE A 492 -8.99 -0.73 11.05
C PHE A 492 -8.93 -0.54 12.56
N LYS A 493 -7.80 -0.06 13.10
CA LYS A 493 -7.59 0.01 14.55
C LYS A 493 -7.66 1.43 15.11
N ILE A 494 -7.48 2.44 14.27
CA ILE A 494 -7.51 3.85 14.69
C ILE A 494 -8.80 4.51 14.20
N LEU A 495 -9.20 4.25 12.95
CA LEU A 495 -10.38 4.85 12.33
C LEU A 495 -11.60 3.90 12.31
N ASP A 496 -11.55 2.75 12.98
CA ASP A 496 -12.63 1.76 13.09
C ASP A 496 -13.28 1.41 11.74
N ASN A 497 -12.46 1.40 10.66
CA ASN A 497 -12.89 1.13 9.29
C ASN A 497 -14.03 2.07 8.79
N GLN A 498 -14.15 3.27 9.35
CA GLN A 498 -15.16 4.25 8.94
C GLN A 498 -14.83 4.91 7.60
N TYR A 499 -13.57 4.87 7.19
CA TYR A 499 -13.07 5.51 5.96
C TYR A 499 -12.42 4.49 5.03
N SER A 500 -12.63 4.69 3.75
CA SER A 500 -11.99 3.88 2.72
C SER A 500 -10.49 4.22 2.61
N THR A 501 -9.68 3.26 2.17
CA THR A 501 -8.26 3.48 1.82
C THR A 501 -8.08 4.68 0.89
N HIS A 502 -8.99 4.87 -0.08
CA HIS A 502 -8.92 6.01 -1.01
C HIS A 502 -9.01 7.37 -0.28
N GLN A 503 -9.91 7.51 0.69
CA GLN A 503 -10.05 8.74 1.48
C GLN A 503 -8.82 8.98 2.35
N ILE A 504 -8.29 7.93 2.97
CA ILE A 504 -7.08 7.96 3.79
C ILE A 504 -5.88 8.37 2.92
N MET A 505 -5.63 7.69 1.81
CA MET A 505 -4.50 7.98 0.92
C MET A 505 -4.61 9.38 0.29
N LYS A 506 -5.83 9.83 -0.03
CA LYS A 506 -6.06 11.20 -0.51
C LYS A 506 -5.64 12.23 0.55
N PHE A 507 -6.01 12.02 1.81
CA PHE A 507 -5.57 12.88 2.91
C PHE A 507 -4.05 12.87 3.06
N ILE A 508 -3.42 11.70 3.16
CA ILE A 508 -1.97 11.55 3.33
C ILE A 508 -1.19 12.36 2.28
N ARG A 509 -1.65 12.33 1.03
CA ARG A 509 -0.99 12.96 -0.12
C ARG A 509 -1.30 14.43 -0.28
N SER A 510 -2.49 14.85 0.14
CA SER A 510 -2.94 16.22 -0.07
C SER A 510 -2.68 17.15 1.12
N PHE A 511 -2.46 16.61 2.34
CA PHE A 511 -2.18 17.44 3.49
C PHE A 511 -0.76 18.01 3.42
N LYS A 512 -0.67 19.23 2.92
CA LYS A 512 0.58 19.93 2.61
C LYS A 512 0.53 21.37 3.06
N VAL A 513 1.70 21.92 3.32
CA VAL A 513 1.88 23.35 3.62
C VAL A 513 3.01 23.94 2.79
N VAL A 514 2.96 25.24 2.58
CA VAL A 514 4.06 26.04 2.02
C VAL A 514 4.56 26.99 3.09
N LYS A 515 5.88 27.02 3.30
CA LYS A 515 6.51 27.91 4.27
C LYS A 515 6.48 29.36 3.75
N GLY A 516 5.76 30.23 4.44
CA GLY A 516 5.81 31.69 4.25
C GLY A 516 6.85 32.33 5.14
N GLU A 517 6.90 33.67 5.18
CA GLU A 517 7.88 34.44 5.99
C GLU A 517 7.76 34.15 7.50
N SER A 518 6.55 34.06 8.04
CA SER A 518 6.31 33.88 9.49
C SER A 518 5.33 32.76 9.83
N LYS A 519 4.65 32.22 8.85
CA LYS A 519 3.64 31.17 9.02
C LYS A 519 3.68 30.21 7.83
N TYR A 520 3.13 29.04 8.01
CA TYR A 520 2.88 28.09 6.92
C TYR A 520 1.48 28.33 6.36
N ILE A 521 1.35 28.25 5.05
CA ILE A 521 0.08 28.31 4.32
C ILE A 521 -0.35 26.87 4.07
N ASN A 522 -1.51 26.47 4.57
CA ASN A 522 -2.10 25.16 4.32
C ASN A 522 -2.73 25.17 2.92
N VAL A 523 -2.18 24.38 2.02
CA VAL A 523 -2.64 24.26 0.62
C VAL A 523 -3.56 23.05 0.41
N THR A 524 -3.97 22.41 1.49
CA THR A 524 -4.79 21.19 1.48
C THR A 524 -6.22 21.50 1.03
N PRO A 525 -6.79 20.78 0.06
CA PRO A 525 -8.20 20.86 -0.28
C PRO A 525 -9.07 20.41 0.89
N SER A 526 -10.12 21.18 1.20
CA SER A 526 -11.08 20.79 2.23
C SER A 526 -11.79 19.49 1.85
N SER A 527 -11.91 18.57 2.80
CA SER A 527 -12.67 17.32 2.67
C SER A 527 -13.40 17.01 3.97
N GLU A 528 -14.42 16.17 3.90
CA GLU A 528 -15.13 15.69 5.09
C GLU A 528 -14.16 14.95 6.03
N PHE A 529 -13.31 14.09 5.48
CA PHE A 529 -12.30 13.36 6.24
C PHE A 529 -11.45 14.28 7.10
N ILE A 530 -10.85 15.36 6.53
CA ILE A 530 -9.95 16.23 7.31
C ILE A 530 -10.69 16.97 8.42
N LYS A 531 -11.98 17.35 8.19
CA LYS A 531 -12.81 18.02 9.19
C LYS A 531 -13.16 17.10 10.36
N GLU A 532 -13.47 15.85 10.07
CA GLU A 532 -13.77 14.85 11.10
C GLU A 532 -12.50 14.41 11.81
N PHE A 533 -11.41 14.22 11.09
CA PHE A 533 -10.12 13.86 11.67
C PHE A 533 -9.56 14.97 12.56
N GLU A 534 -9.79 16.24 12.24
CA GLU A 534 -9.53 17.39 13.13
C GLU A 534 -10.28 17.26 14.45
N LYS A 535 -11.57 16.86 14.43
CA LYS A 535 -12.35 16.66 15.66
C LYS A 535 -11.83 15.49 16.50
N ILE A 536 -11.46 14.38 15.83
CA ILE A 536 -10.91 13.19 16.50
C ILE A 536 -9.56 13.51 17.16
N THR A 537 -8.69 14.23 16.47
CA THR A 537 -7.32 14.51 16.93
C THR A 537 -7.19 15.76 17.80
N ASN A 538 -8.17 16.65 17.74
CA ASN A 538 -8.13 17.99 18.31
C ASN A 538 -6.88 18.81 17.85
N LEU A 539 -6.47 18.61 16.58
CA LEU A 539 -5.35 19.30 15.92
C LEU A 539 -5.88 20.34 14.94
N PRO A 540 -5.15 21.43 14.69
CA PRO A 540 -5.59 22.50 13.79
C PRO A 540 -5.40 22.14 12.31
N LEU A 541 -5.98 21.03 11.84
CA LEU A 541 -5.73 20.49 10.50
C LEU A 541 -6.38 21.32 9.38
N THR A 542 -7.46 22.03 9.69
CA THR A 542 -8.21 22.85 8.72
C THR A 542 -7.83 24.32 8.72
N ASN A 543 -6.93 24.74 9.62
CA ASN A 543 -6.48 26.12 9.66
C ASN A 543 -5.73 26.51 8.36
N TYR A 544 -6.11 27.64 7.75
CA TYR A 544 -5.43 28.15 6.54
C TYR A 544 -3.99 28.59 6.82
N TYR A 545 -3.76 29.21 7.98
CA TYR A 545 -2.42 29.56 8.44
C TYR A 545 -2.05 28.71 9.64
N LEU A 546 -0.88 28.08 9.57
CA LEU A 546 -0.30 27.31 10.66
C LEU A 546 0.99 27.98 11.15
N THR A 547 1.15 28.06 12.46
CA THR A 547 2.40 28.51 13.09
C THR A 547 3.37 27.34 13.23
N GLU A 548 4.66 27.61 13.40
CA GLU A 548 5.66 26.58 13.70
C GLU A 548 5.27 25.72 14.93
N ARG A 549 4.69 26.37 15.96
CA ARG A 549 4.18 25.64 17.14
C ARG A 549 3.08 24.64 16.79
N GLN A 550 2.15 25.03 15.92
CA GLN A 550 1.06 24.15 15.47
C GLN A 550 1.57 23.00 14.59
N ILE A 551 2.54 23.26 13.72
CA ILE A 551 3.22 22.22 12.93
C ILE A 551 3.88 21.21 13.87
N ARG A 552 4.62 21.68 14.90
CA ARG A 552 5.20 20.81 15.93
C ARG A 552 4.13 20.02 16.71
N GLN A 553 3.00 20.64 17.03
CA GLN A 553 1.88 19.97 17.69
C GLN A 553 1.34 18.81 16.83
N ILE A 554 1.18 19.02 15.52
CA ILE A 554 0.73 17.99 14.57
C ILE A 554 1.72 16.81 14.56
N PHE A 555 3.01 17.05 14.43
CA PHE A 555 4.02 16.00 14.37
C PHE A 555 4.26 15.29 15.72
N ASN A 556 3.97 15.95 16.84
CA ASN A 556 4.06 15.36 18.17
C ASN A 556 2.73 14.76 18.65
N TYR A 557 1.75 14.64 17.76
CA TYR A 557 0.48 13.97 18.08
C TYR A 557 0.73 12.53 18.55
N LYS A 558 0.01 12.13 19.58
CA LYS A 558 0.07 10.78 20.15
C LYS A 558 -1.27 10.07 19.91
N ILE A 559 -1.22 9.00 19.13
CA ILE A 559 -2.36 8.18 18.76
C ILE A 559 -2.72 7.16 19.83
#